data_be1485ab49ddcbdf31c72e5f471b59d0
#
_entry.id   be1485ab49ddcbdf31c72e5f471b59d0
#
_cell.length_a   1.000
_cell.length_b   1.000
_cell.length_c   1.000
_cell.angle_alpha   90.00
_cell.angle_beta   90.00
_cell.angle_gamma   90.00
#
_symmetry.space_group_name_H-M   'P 1'
#
loop_
_entity.id
_entity.type
_entity.pdbx_description
1 polymer ?
#
loop_
_entity_poly.entity_id
_entity_poly.type
_entity_poly.pdbx_seq_one_letter_code
_entity_poly.pdbx_strand_id
1 'polypeptide(L)'
;DGSVILTEIAAQQITRVRPDGSKQMIAKTGGGPNGLELGPDGKLYCCNNGGFEYAEANGYLAPHGIANDYSGGRIERIDLATGAVEILYKSGDHGCVLRGPNDIVFDEHGGFWFTDHGKVDYSKRCHDIVGIFYAKTDGSHLEEVIFPSNNPNGVGLAPDGSALYAAETYTCRLMKFNITAPGKVAPDAGPGGPGIPLYRPAGYK
;
A
#
# COMPACT_ATOMS: atom_id res chain seq x y z
N ASP A 1 -18.81 -16.64 -1.26
CA ASP A 1 -19.42 -16.93 -2.56
C ASP A 1 -18.38 -17.34 -3.62
N GLY A 2 -17.07 -17.37 -3.26
CA GLY A 2 -15.98 -17.72 -4.14
C GLY A 2 -15.57 -16.63 -5.15
N SER A 3 -16.10 -15.42 -5.02
CA SER A 3 -15.66 -14.29 -5.84
C SER A 3 -14.28 -13.78 -5.40
N VAL A 4 -13.53 -13.23 -6.35
CA VAL A 4 -12.30 -12.49 -6.10
C VAL A 4 -12.58 -11.01 -6.33
N ILE A 5 -12.12 -10.17 -5.41
CA ILE A 5 -12.16 -8.71 -5.56
C ILE A 5 -10.74 -8.24 -5.84
N LEU A 6 -10.56 -7.44 -6.88
CA LEU A 6 -9.26 -6.99 -7.32
C LEU A 6 -9.28 -5.49 -7.71
N THR A 7 -8.11 -4.89 -7.68
CA THR A 7 -7.87 -3.55 -8.21
C THR A 7 -7.46 -3.62 -9.68
N GLU A 8 -7.99 -2.72 -10.46
CA GLU A 8 -7.55 -2.46 -11.83
C GLU A 8 -6.92 -1.06 -11.86
N ILE A 9 -5.60 -0.99 -11.59
CA ILE A 9 -4.89 0.28 -11.35
C ILE A 9 -5.05 1.24 -12.53
N ALA A 10 -4.80 0.76 -13.76
CA ALA A 10 -4.92 1.57 -14.97
C ALA A 10 -6.37 1.96 -15.28
N ALA A 11 -7.33 1.11 -14.93
CA ALA A 11 -8.75 1.40 -15.10
C ALA A 11 -9.32 2.25 -13.94
N GLN A 12 -8.54 2.47 -12.87
CA GLN A 12 -8.91 3.29 -11.71
C GLN A 12 -10.17 2.78 -11.00
N GLN A 13 -10.31 1.46 -10.87
CA GLN A 13 -11.53 0.84 -10.33
C GLN A 13 -11.24 -0.42 -9.54
N ILE A 14 -12.25 -0.83 -8.77
CA ILE A 14 -12.30 -2.09 -8.04
C ILE A 14 -13.35 -2.97 -8.69
N THR A 15 -12.97 -4.22 -9.01
CA THR A 15 -13.80 -5.16 -9.76
C THR A 15 -13.94 -6.47 -8.98
N ARG A 16 -15.17 -7.00 -8.93
CA ARG A 16 -15.47 -8.35 -8.49
C ARG A 16 -15.50 -9.28 -9.69
N VAL A 17 -14.81 -10.40 -9.59
CA VAL A 17 -14.85 -11.49 -10.56
C VAL A 17 -15.49 -12.70 -9.88
N ARG A 18 -16.59 -13.22 -10.43
CA ARG A 18 -17.30 -14.38 -9.90
C ARG A 18 -16.72 -15.68 -10.46
N PRO A 19 -17.02 -16.84 -9.82
CA PRO A 19 -16.54 -18.15 -10.30
C PRO A 19 -16.92 -18.48 -11.74
N ASP A 20 -18.01 -17.92 -12.26
CA ASP A 20 -18.45 -18.07 -13.66
C ASP A 20 -17.69 -17.14 -14.63
N GLY A 21 -16.72 -16.36 -14.14
CA GLY A 21 -15.96 -15.41 -14.92
C GLY A 21 -16.64 -14.05 -15.13
N SER A 22 -17.90 -13.89 -14.70
CA SER A 22 -18.59 -12.60 -14.81
C SER A 22 -17.93 -11.54 -13.95
N LYS A 23 -17.88 -10.31 -14.48
CA LYS A 23 -17.23 -9.15 -13.83
C LYS A 23 -18.27 -8.12 -13.43
N GLN A 24 -18.07 -7.54 -12.26
CA GLN A 24 -18.87 -6.43 -11.74
C GLN A 24 -17.94 -5.36 -11.19
N MET A 25 -18.00 -4.15 -11.73
CA MET A 25 -17.37 -3.00 -11.10
C MET A 25 -18.06 -2.73 -9.76
N ILE A 26 -17.28 -2.70 -8.67
CA ILE A 26 -17.75 -2.35 -7.33
C ILE A 26 -17.70 -0.84 -7.16
N ALA A 27 -16.54 -0.24 -7.44
CA ALA A 27 -16.32 1.18 -7.22
C ALA A 27 -15.37 1.77 -8.26
N LYS A 28 -15.58 3.04 -8.59
CA LYS A 28 -14.66 3.88 -9.37
C LYS A 28 -13.93 4.79 -8.39
N THR A 29 -12.67 4.52 -8.12
CA THR A 29 -11.88 5.25 -7.11
C THR A 29 -11.17 6.47 -7.69
N GLY A 30 -10.87 6.44 -8.99
CA GLY A 30 -9.89 7.36 -9.56
C GLY A 30 -8.47 7.04 -9.08
N GLY A 31 -7.49 7.83 -9.52
CA GLY A 31 -6.09 7.66 -9.14
C GLY A 31 -5.52 6.29 -9.51
N GLY A 32 -4.98 5.57 -8.54
CA GLY A 32 -4.38 4.25 -8.73
C GLY A 32 -4.67 3.31 -7.56
N PRO A 33 -5.85 2.65 -7.51
CA PRO A 33 -6.14 1.67 -6.48
C PRO A 33 -5.15 0.50 -6.60
N ASN A 34 -4.52 0.12 -5.48
CA ASN A 34 -3.47 -0.90 -5.44
C ASN A 34 -3.81 -1.97 -4.41
N GLY A 35 -3.20 -2.00 -3.24
CA GLY A 35 -3.50 -2.99 -2.21
C GLY A 35 -4.93 -2.88 -1.68
N LEU A 36 -5.56 -4.03 -1.47
CA LEU A 36 -6.92 -4.16 -0.93
C LEU A 36 -6.94 -5.11 0.25
N GLU A 37 -7.64 -4.73 1.31
CA GLU A 37 -7.91 -5.61 2.45
C GLU A 37 -9.34 -5.40 2.96
N LEU A 38 -9.98 -6.47 3.41
CA LEU A 38 -11.30 -6.39 4.05
C LEU A 38 -11.12 -5.99 5.51
N GLY A 39 -11.65 -4.83 5.88
CA GLY A 39 -11.57 -4.32 7.24
C GLY A 39 -12.52 -5.02 8.21
N PRO A 40 -12.28 -4.83 9.52
CA PRO A 40 -13.11 -5.43 10.57
C PRO A 40 -14.56 -4.93 10.58
N ASP A 41 -14.82 -3.80 9.93
CA ASP A 41 -16.15 -3.21 9.73
C ASP A 41 -16.89 -3.76 8.48
N GLY A 42 -16.28 -4.75 7.79
CA GLY A 42 -16.83 -5.36 6.58
C GLY A 42 -16.74 -4.49 5.32
N LYS A 43 -16.04 -3.36 5.38
CA LYS A 43 -15.73 -2.52 4.22
C LYS A 43 -14.37 -2.88 3.63
N LEU A 44 -14.17 -2.56 2.35
CA LEU A 44 -12.85 -2.67 1.75
C LEU A 44 -12.01 -1.42 2.06
N TYR A 45 -10.75 -1.64 2.38
CA TYR A 45 -9.75 -0.58 2.48
C TYR A 45 -8.80 -0.69 1.30
N CYS A 46 -8.51 0.44 0.67
CA CYS A 46 -7.71 0.52 -0.53
C CYS A 46 -6.56 1.51 -0.35
N CYS A 47 -5.34 1.02 -0.58
CA CYS A 47 -4.20 1.86 -0.81
C CYS A 47 -4.29 2.46 -2.20
N ASN A 48 -4.55 3.76 -2.31
CA ASN A 48 -4.60 4.46 -3.59
C ASN A 48 -3.32 5.27 -3.79
N ASN A 49 -2.52 4.86 -4.77
CA ASN A 49 -1.22 5.48 -5.02
C ASN A 49 -1.29 6.81 -5.80
N GLY A 50 -2.48 7.31 -6.10
CA GLY A 50 -2.69 8.56 -6.83
C GLY A 50 -2.57 8.45 -8.35
N GLY A 51 -2.23 7.28 -8.89
CA GLY A 51 -2.23 7.01 -10.33
C GLY A 51 -0.88 7.14 -11.01
N PHE A 52 -0.84 6.57 -12.22
CA PHE A 52 0.29 6.61 -13.14
C PHE A 52 -0.17 7.04 -14.53
N GLU A 53 0.73 7.62 -15.30
CA GLU A 53 0.62 7.56 -16.75
C GLU A 53 1.02 6.18 -17.24
N TYR A 54 0.36 5.73 -18.31
CA TYR A 54 0.63 4.43 -18.91
C TYR A 54 1.05 4.60 -20.36
N ALA A 55 2.01 3.76 -20.77
CA ALA A 55 2.40 3.62 -22.15
C ALA A 55 2.26 2.15 -22.58
N GLU A 56 1.86 1.93 -23.80
CA GLU A 56 1.86 0.59 -24.39
C GLU A 56 3.27 0.24 -24.87
N ALA A 57 3.78 -0.89 -24.39
CA ALA A 57 5.08 -1.42 -24.79
C ALA A 57 4.96 -2.94 -25.00
N ASN A 58 5.29 -3.42 -26.20
CA ASN A 58 5.26 -4.85 -26.56
C ASN A 58 3.91 -5.55 -26.29
N GLY A 59 2.79 -4.84 -26.50
CA GLY A 59 1.44 -5.36 -26.26
C GLY A 59 1.01 -5.34 -24.80
N TYR A 60 1.78 -4.72 -23.92
CA TYR A 60 1.46 -4.56 -22.49
C TYR A 60 1.32 -3.08 -22.14
N LEU A 61 0.37 -2.80 -21.25
CA LEU A 61 0.21 -1.49 -20.65
C LEU A 61 1.13 -1.39 -19.43
N ALA A 62 2.13 -0.51 -19.46
CA ALA A 62 3.11 -0.33 -18.42
C ALA A 62 3.04 1.09 -17.82
N PRO A 63 3.24 1.26 -16.50
CA PRO A 63 3.36 2.58 -15.91
C PRO A 63 4.61 3.28 -16.45
N HIS A 64 4.45 4.55 -16.87
CA HIS A 64 5.50 5.32 -17.51
C HIS A 64 5.88 6.61 -16.77
N GLY A 65 5.08 7.02 -15.81
CA GLY A 65 5.30 8.24 -15.07
C GLY A 65 4.22 8.49 -14.02
N ILE A 66 4.31 9.62 -13.37
CA ILE A 66 3.32 10.08 -12.41
C ILE A 66 2.11 10.61 -13.19
N ALA A 67 0.91 10.28 -12.77
CA ALA A 67 -0.31 10.78 -13.42
C ALA A 67 -0.34 12.32 -13.44
N ASN A 68 -0.84 12.90 -14.53
CA ASN A 68 -0.92 14.37 -14.67
C ASN A 68 -1.83 15.04 -13.63
N ASP A 69 -2.83 14.30 -13.13
CA ASP A 69 -3.77 14.71 -12.11
C ASP A 69 -3.40 14.25 -10.70
N TYR A 70 -2.16 13.75 -10.52
CA TYR A 70 -1.67 13.28 -9.24
C TYR A 70 -1.71 14.37 -8.17
N SER A 71 -2.41 14.08 -7.08
CA SER A 71 -2.61 14.98 -5.92
C SER A 71 -2.13 14.40 -4.59
N GLY A 72 -1.30 13.36 -4.64
CA GLY A 72 -0.84 12.59 -3.49
C GLY A 72 -1.51 11.22 -3.39
N GLY A 73 -0.94 10.39 -2.53
CA GLY A 73 -1.53 9.11 -2.16
C GLY A 73 -2.61 9.26 -1.10
N ARG A 74 -3.44 8.23 -0.95
CA ARG A 74 -4.51 8.19 0.04
C ARG A 74 -4.93 6.78 0.41
N ILE A 75 -5.56 6.64 1.56
CA ILE A 75 -6.26 5.42 1.97
C ILE A 75 -7.75 5.67 1.82
N GLU A 76 -8.41 4.80 1.09
CA GLU A 76 -9.83 4.84 0.82
C GLU A 76 -10.55 3.70 1.52
N ARG A 77 -11.79 3.94 1.94
CA ARG A 77 -12.71 2.96 2.50
C ARG A 77 -13.92 2.84 1.59
N ILE A 78 -14.23 1.62 1.15
CA ILE A 78 -15.26 1.37 0.14
C ILE A 78 -16.37 0.48 0.72
N ASP A 79 -17.60 0.93 0.58
CA ASP A 79 -18.78 0.15 0.93
C ASP A 79 -19.09 -0.85 -0.19
N LEU A 80 -19.05 -2.14 0.12
CA LEU A 80 -19.23 -3.22 -0.87
C LEU A 80 -20.66 -3.31 -1.44
N ALA A 81 -21.64 -2.81 -0.72
CA ALA A 81 -23.04 -2.89 -1.15
C ALA A 81 -23.41 -1.74 -2.07
N THR A 82 -22.87 -0.55 -1.82
CA THR A 82 -23.24 0.67 -2.54
C THR A 82 -22.17 1.14 -3.52
N GLY A 83 -20.92 0.69 -3.37
CA GLY A 83 -19.76 1.19 -4.11
C GLY A 83 -19.31 2.59 -3.68
N ALA A 84 -19.86 3.12 -2.58
CA ALA A 84 -19.48 4.43 -2.06
C ALA A 84 -18.02 4.41 -1.61
N VAL A 85 -17.26 5.42 -2.04
CA VAL A 85 -15.83 5.59 -1.72
C VAL A 85 -15.69 6.76 -0.76
N GLU A 86 -15.05 6.52 0.37
CA GLU A 86 -14.69 7.51 1.38
C GLU A 86 -13.17 7.62 1.45
N ILE A 87 -12.62 8.83 1.45
CA ILE A 87 -11.19 9.04 1.74
C ILE A 87 -11.05 9.05 3.27
N LEU A 88 -10.38 8.03 3.81
CA LEU A 88 -10.12 7.91 5.24
C LEU A 88 -8.88 8.71 5.65
N TYR A 89 -7.81 8.63 4.86
CA TYR A 89 -6.58 9.41 5.03
C TYR A 89 -6.05 9.89 3.69
N LYS A 90 -5.50 11.07 3.65
CA LYS A 90 -4.82 11.67 2.49
C LYS A 90 -3.49 12.31 2.90
N SER A 91 -2.66 12.61 1.92
CA SER A 91 -1.40 13.33 2.17
C SER A 91 -1.65 14.67 2.86
N GLY A 92 -0.93 14.91 3.96
CA GLY A 92 -1.06 16.07 4.85
C GLY A 92 -1.82 15.78 6.15
N ASP A 93 -2.64 14.72 6.19
CA ASP A 93 -3.34 14.36 7.43
C ASP A 93 -2.34 13.92 8.50
N HIS A 94 -2.57 14.32 9.73
CA HIS A 94 -1.69 14.08 10.88
C HIS A 94 -0.23 14.50 10.66
N GLY A 95 0.05 15.39 9.70
CA GLY A 95 1.40 15.80 9.31
C GLY A 95 2.16 14.80 8.44
N CYS A 96 1.53 13.68 8.06
CA CYS A 96 2.13 12.65 7.21
C CYS A 96 2.04 12.99 5.72
N VAL A 97 3.05 12.55 4.96
CA VAL A 97 3.07 12.72 3.51
C VAL A 97 2.90 11.37 2.84
N LEU A 98 1.74 11.13 2.24
CA LEU A 98 1.45 9.92 1.48
C LEU A 98 1.78 10.15 0.01
N ARG A 99 2.73 9.37 -0.52
CA ARG A 99 3.22 9.47 -1.89
C ARG A 99 2.56 8.45 -2.81
N GLY A 100 2.62 7.19 -2.42
CA GLY A 100 2.09 6.08 -3.22
C GLY A 100 1.76 4.88 -2.35
N PRO A 101 0.74 4.97 -1.45
CA PRO A 101 0.30 3.82 -0.67
C PRO A 101 0.13 2.58 -1.56
N ASN A 102 0.65 1.44 -1.08
CA ASN A 102 0.79 0.27 -1.93
C ASN A 102 0.02 -0.93 -1.41
N ASP A 103 0.33 -1.43 -0.22
CA ASP A 103 -0.29 -2.63 0.35
C ASP A 103 -0.66 -2.42 1.80
N ILE A 104 -1.61 -3.22 2.33
CA ILE A 104 -2.27 -3.00 3.62
C ILE A 104 -2.53 -4.32 4.33
N VAL A 105 -2.40 -4.32 5.67
CA VAL A 105 -2.75 -5.45 6.55
C VAL A 105 -3.30 -4.95 7.87
N PHE A 106 -4.42 -5.53 8.34
CA PHE A 106 -5.04 -5.20 9.63
C PHE A 106 -4.39 -5.94 10.78
N ASP A 107 -4.33 -5.28 11.94
CA ASP A 107 -4.03 -5.91 13.23
C ASP A 107 -5.32 -6.25 14.00
N GLU A 108 -5.15 -6.93 15.13
CA GLU A 108 -6.25 -7.29 16.04
C GLU A 108 -6.66 -6.15 17.00
N HIS A 109 -6.01 -4.97 16.87
CA HIS A 109 -6.16 -3.84 17.79
C HIS A 109 -6.93 -2.66 17.17
N GLY A 110 -7.62 -2.91 16.03
CA GLY A 110 -8.41 -1.91 15.33
C GLY A 110 -7.56 -0.91 14.55
N GLY A 111 -6.34 -1.29 14.22
CA GLY A 111 -5.44 -0.55 13.35
C GLY A 111 -5.06 -1.36 12.11
N PHE A 112 -4.28 -0.72 11.27
CA PHE A 112 -3.71 -1.35 10.09
C PHE A 112 -2.35 -0.74 9.75
N TRP A 113 -1.49 -1.60 9.19
CA TRP A 113 -0.21 -1.20 8.63
C TRP A 113 -0.37 -1.06 7.13
N PHE A 114 0.31 -0.10 6.54
CA PHE A 114 0.40 0.00 5.09
C PHE A 114 1.77 0.51 4.65
N THR A 115 2.18 0.06 3.49
CA THR A 115 3.40 0.51 2.84
C THR A 115 3.12 1.70 1.93
N ASP A 116 4.08 2.61 1.85
CA ASP A 116 4.11 3.63 0.81
C ASP A 116 5.28 3.35 -0.13
N HIS A 117 4.98 3.04 -1.39
CA HIS A 117 6.00 2.73 -2.39
C HIS A 117 6.66 3.99 -2.96
N GLY A 118 6.00 5.13 -2.78
CA GLY A 118 6.43 6.37 -3.42
C GLY A 118 6.21 6.41 -4.91
N LYS A 119 6.77 7.43 -5.52
CA LYS A 119 6.75 7.69 -6.96
C LYS A 119 8.17 7.80 -7.50
N VAL A 120 8.31 7.46 -8.78
CA VAL A 120 9.56 7.65 -9.54
C VAL A 120 9.32 8.71 -10.59
N ASP A 121 10.18 9.71 -10.65
CA ASP A 121 10.22 10.70 -11.71
C ASP A 121 11.44 10.41 -12.60
N TYR A 122 11.20 9.73 -13.70
CA TYR A 122 12.25 9.36 -14.65
C TYR A 122 12.88 10.57 -15.33
N SER A 123 12.13 11.66 -15.50
CA SER A 123 12.64 12.89 -16.11
C SER A 123 13.67 13.59 -15.22
N LYS A 124 13.45 13.57 -13.92
CA LYS A 124 14.34 14.12 -12.91
C LYS A 124 15.35 13.12 -12.36
N ARG A 125 15.26 11.84 -12.78
CA ARG A 125 16.10 10.75 -12.29
C ARG A 125 16.09 10.62 -10.77
N CYS A 126 14.93 10.76 -10.16
CA CYS A 126 14.74 10.67 -8.72
C CYS A 126 13.53 9.80 -8.36
N HIS A 127 13.49 9.35 -7.12
CA HIS A 127 12.37 8.66 -6.52
C HIS A 127 12.15 9.22 -5.11
N ASP A 128 10.92 9.02 -4.61
CA ASP A 128 10.59 9.39 -3.23
C ASP A 128 11.33 8.49 -2.24
N ILE A 129 11.76 9.08 -1.13
CA ILE A 129 12.15 8.34 0.06
C ILE A 129 10.86 8.19 0.88
N VAL A 130 10.56 6.99 1.27
CA VAL A 130 9.24 6.58 1.79
C VAL A 130 9.38 5.68 3.00
N GLY A 131 8.24 5.34 3.60
CA GLY A 131 8.17 4.55 4.81
C GLY A 131 7.03 3.54 4.87
N ILE A 132 6.82 3.02 6.07
CA ILE A 132 5.69 2.16 6.41
C ILE A 132 4.92 2.84 7.52
N PHE A 133 3.61 2.88 7.38
CA PHE A 133 2.70 3.62 8.22
C PHE A 133 1.83 2.72 9.07
N TYR A 134 1.37 3.26 10.18
CA TYR A 134 0.30 2.68 10.98
C TYR A 134 -0.85 3.68 11.10
N ALA A 135 -2.08 3.19 11.00
CA ALA A 135 -3.27 4.02 11.08
C ALA A 135 -4.42 3.31 11.79
N LYS A 136 -5.40 4.08 12.28
CA LYS A 136 -6.64 3.59 12.87
C LYS A 136 -7.80 3.62 11.87
N THR A 137 -8.71 2.64 12.01
CA THR A 137 -9.89 2.52 11.13
C THR A 137 -10.92 3.63 11.32
N ASP A 138 -10.87 4.34 12.42
CA ASP A 138 -11.77 5.45 12.77
C ASP A 138 -11.25 6.84 12.35
N GLY A 139 -10.08 6.91 11.70
CA GLY A 139 -9.50 8.18 11.27
C GLY A 139 -8.74 8.95 12.35
N SER A 140 -8.64 8.42 13.56
CA SER A 140 -8.09 9.14 14.72
C SER A 140 -6.56 9.19 14.77
N HIS A 141 -5.86 8.33 14.02
CA HIS A 141 -4.41 8.21 14.10
C HIS A 141 -3.80 7.76 12.77
N LEU A 142 -2.75 8.47 12.36
CA LEU A 142 -1.86 8.12 11.25
C LEU A 142 -0.44 8.50 11.63
N GLU A 143 0.50 7.57 11.52
CA GLU A 143 1.92 7.77 11.87
C GLU A 143 2.82 7.04 10.88
N GLU A 144 3.89 7.69 10.42
CA GLU A 144 4.99 7.04 9.72
C GLU A 144 5.91 6.38 10.74
N VAL A 145 5.78 5.07 10.91
CA VAL A 145 6.45 4.31 11.99
C VAL A 145 7.84 3.86 11.59
N ILE A 146 8.02 3.52 10.32
CA ILE A 146 9.29 3.01 9.79
C ILE A 146 9.73 3.92 8.65
N PHE A 147 10.81 4.66 8.87
CA PHE A 147 11.42 5.56 7.90
C PHE A 147 12.93 5.66 8.12
N PRO A 148 13.77 5.68 7.08
CA PRO A 148 13.42 5.45 5.67
C PRO A 148 13.27 3.97 5.34
N SER A 149 12.53 3.67 4.26
CA SER A 149 12.43 2.35 3.64
C SER A 149 12.67 2.43 2.13
N ASN A 150 13.06 1.33 1.51
CA ASN A 150 13.45 1.30 0.10
C ASN A 150 12.29 0.80 -0.79
N ASN A 151 11.32 1.67 -1.01
CA ASN A 151 10.15 1.39 -1.83
C ASN A 151 9.45 0.10 -1.40
N PRO A 152 8.94 0.06 -0.13
CA PRO A 152 8.24 -1.10 0.39
C PRO A 152 6.95 -1.32 -0.42
N ASN A 153 6.70 -2.58 -0.72
CA ASN A 153 5.58 -3.04 -1.56
C ASN A 153 4.66 -3.92 -0.71
N GLY A 154 4.67 -5.24 -0.89
CA GLY A 154 3.86 -6.13 -0.10
C GLY A 154 4.15 -6.06 1.40
N VAL A 155 3.11 -6.14 2.23
CA VAL A 155 3.20 -6.13 3.69
C VAL A 155 2.35 -7.23 4.29
N GLY A 156 2.79 -7.79 5.43
CA GLY A 156 2.04 -8.82 6.16
C GLY A 156 2.48 -8.92 7.61
N LEU A 157 1.59 -9.45 8.45
CA LEU A 157 1.87 -9.71 9.86
C LEU A 157 2.23 -11.18 10.10
N ALA A 158 3.06 -11.43 11.10
CA ALA A 158 3.19 -12.77 11.67
C ALA A 158 1.83 -13.23 12.21
N PRO A 159 1.51 -14.55 12.17
CA PRO A 159 0.23 -15.05 12.67
C PRO A 159 -0.07 -14.73 14.13
N ASP A 160 0.96 -14.50 14.94
CA ASP A 160 0.86 -14.12 16.34
C ASP A 160 0.95 -12.59 16.58
N GLY A 161 0.97 -11.80 15.50
CA GLY A 161 1.08 -10.33 15.57
C GLY A 161 2.44 -9.81 16.04
N SER A 162 3.43 -10.67 16.30
CA SER A 162 4.72 -10.27 16.90
C SER A 162 5.66 -9.55 15.91
N ALA A 163 5.40 -9.64 14.62
CA ALA A 163 6.27 -9.04 13.60
C ALA A 163 5.51 -8.58 12.37
N LEU A 164 6.02 -7.52 11.78
CA LEU A 164 5.64 -7.02 10.45
C LEU A 164 6.71 -7.46 9.44
N TYR A 165 6.27 -7.90 8.28
CA TYR A 165 7.13 -8.22 7.14
C TYR A 165 6.82 -7.29 5.99
N ALA A 166 7.86 -6.79 5.31
CA ALA A 166 7.70 -5.97 4.12
C ALA A 166 8.70 -6.34 3.04
N ALA A 167 8.23 -6.41 1.81
CA ALA A 167 9.07 -6.64 0.63
C ALA A 167 9.50 -5.30 0.04
N GLU A 168 10.81 -5.07 -0.04
CA GLU A 168 11.37 -3.88 -0.67
C GLU A 168 11.66 -4.11 -2.15
N THR A 169 11.12 -3.26 -3.02
CA THR A 169 11.23 -3.42 -4.47
C THR A 169 12.65 -3.23 -4.97
N TYR A 170 13.29 -2.10 -4.67
CA TYR A 170 14.60 -1.78 -5.27
C TYR A 170 15.77 -2.55 -4.68
N THR A 171 15.68 -2.93 -3.42
CA THR A 171 16.73 -3.71 -2.78
C THR A 171 16.51 -5.22 -2.92
N CYS A 172 15.32 -5.63 -3.40
CA CYS A 172 14.91 -7.03 -3.47
C CYS A 172 15.04 -7.76 -2.12
N ARG A 173 14.77 -7.07 -1.02
CA ARG A 173 14.86 -7.62 0.33
C ARG A 173 13.48 -7.92 0.89
N LEU A 174 13.39 -8.97 1.70
CA LEU A 174 12.32 -9.17 2.65
C LEU A 174 12.80 -8.69 4.01
N MET A 175 12.11 -7.69 4.56
CA MET A 175 12.43 -7.09 5.85
C MET A 175 11.50 -7.60 6.93
N LYS A 176 12.02 -7.79 8.15
CA LYS A 176 11.25 -8.10 9.36
C LYS A 176 11.41 -6.97 10.36
N PHE A 177 10.31 -6.55 10.96
CA PHE A 177 10.27 -5.57 12.04
C PHE A 177 9.56 -6.19 13.25
N ASN A 178 10.20 -6.27 14.41
CA ASN A 178 9.58 -6.80 15.61
C ASN A 178 8.60 -5.77 16.18
N ILE A 179 7.32 -6.14 16.31
CA ILE A 179 6.27 -5.29 16.88
C ILE A 179 6.36 -5.34 18.40
N THR A 180 6.38 -4.18 19.04
CA THR A 180 6.44 -4.04 20.51
C THR A 180 5.11 -3.60 21.11
N ALA A 181 4.27 -2.92 20.31
CA ALA A 181 2.91 -2.51 20.65
C ALA A 181 2.17 -2.17 19.35
N PRO A 182 0.84 -2.01 19.35
CA PRO A 182 0.09 -1.53 18.19
C PRO A 182 0.69 -0.24 17.64
N GLY A 183 1.08 -0.26 16.37
CA GLY A 183 1.72 0.87 15.71
C GLY A 183 3.16 1.15 16.14
N LYS A 184 3.85 0.22 16.84
CA LYS A 184 5.23 0.42 17.26
C LYS A 184 6.10 -0.78 16.95
N VAL A 185 7.32 -0.51 16.49
CA VAL A 185 8.34 -1.53 16.24
C VAL A 185 9.54 -1.32 17.14
N ALA A 186 10.29 -2.39 17.42
CA ALA A 186 11.55 -2.29 18.14
C ALA A 186 12.54 -1.40 17.35
N PRO A 187 13.34 -0.58 18.04
CA PRO A 187 14.43 0.14 17.42
C PRO A 187 15.53 -0.87 17.06
N ASP A 188 15.50 -1.41 15.86
CA ASP A 188 16.53 -2.33 15.40
C ASP A 188 17.78 -1.56 15.00
N ALA A 189 18.86 -1.86 15.67
CA ALA A 189 20.17 -1.26 15.47
C ALA A 189 20.95 -1.99 14.35
N GLY A 190 20.41 -2.05 13.17
CA GLY A 190 21.15 -2.52 12.00
C GLY A 190 21.87 -1.37 11.28
N PRO A 191 23.05 -1.61 10.66
CA PRO A 191 23.79 -0.55 9.94
C PRO A 191 23.10 -0.04 8.66
N GLY A 192 21.84 -0.40 8.43
CA GLY A 192 21.10 -0.03 7.21
C GLY A 192 19.70 0.54 7.46
N GLY A 193 19.40 1.02 8.67
CA GLY A 193 18.05 1.50 9.04
C GLY A 193 17.25 0.47 9.82
N PRO A 194 15.99 0.76 10.14
CA PRO A 194 15.14 -0.13 10.91
C PRO A 194 14.84 -1.43 10.15
N GLY A 195 14.74 -2.53 10.90
CA GLY A 195 14.37 -3.84 10.39
C GLY A 195 15.53 -4.79 10.11
N ILE A 196 15.20 -6.07 10.10
CA ILE A 196 16.13 -7.18 9.89
C ILE A 196 15.91 -7.73 8.48
N PRO A 197 16.89 -7.70 7.57
CA PRO A 197 16.74 -8.33 6.25
C PRO A 197 16.77 -9.86 6.41
N LEU A 198 15.67 -10.52 6.05
CA LEU A 198 15.54 -11.98 6.11
C LEU A 198 16.02 -12.66 4.82
N TYR A 199 15.87 -11.98 3.69
CA TYR A 199 16.19 -12.54 2.38
C TYR A 199 16.74 -11.46 1.45
N ARG A 200 17.76 -11.84 0.70
CA ARG A 200 18.32 -11.07 -0.41
C ARG A 200 18.69 -12.04 -1.53
N PRO A 201 18.20 -11.85 -2.75
CA PRO A 201 18.56 -12.73 -3.86
C PRO A 201 20.07 -12.80 -4.08
N ALA A 202 20.58 -14.00 -4.40
CA ALA A 202 21.97 -14.17 -4.79
C ALA A 202 22.24 -13.39 -6.09
N GLY A 203 23.32 -12.59 -6.09
CA GLY A 203 23.71 -11.78 -7.26
C GLY A 203 23.47 -10.28 -7.15
N TYR A 204 22.68 -9.82 -6.20
CA TYR A 204 22.65 -8.40 -5.82
C TYR A 204 23.82 -8.07 -4.89
N LYS A 205 24.80 -7.32 -5.40
CA LYS A 205 25.94 -6.82 -4.64
C LYS A 205 25.68 -5.39 -4.17
#